data_08da996260597a288666a4dafe2f30a9
#
_entry.id   08da996260597a288666a4dafe2f30a9
#
_cell.length_a   1.000
_cell.length_b   1.000
_cell.length_c   1.000
_cell.angle_alpha   90.00
_cell.angle_beta   90.00
_cell.angle_gamma   90.00
#
_symmetry.space_group_name_H-M   'P 1'
#
loop_
_entity.id
_entity.type
_entity.pdbx_description
1 polymer ?
#
loop_
_entity_poly.entity_id
_entity_poly.type
_entity_poly.pdbx_seq_one_letter_code
_entity_poly.pdbx_strand_id
1 'polypeptide(L)'
;MVGIIIAVIALFVFVGGISRIAKVTETIVPIMACFYIIGSLIVIFANFKEIPYAFYSIVVGAFKPSAVSGGAVGATVKLALTKGVARGLFSNEAGMGSTPHAHAVAKVEHPVEQGFVAMIGVFIDTFVILNLTALVIITTQSIPTGLTGTALSQYAFSSVFGKFGNVFIAICMFFFAFSTIIGWYFFGQANVKYLFGKNAVKPYAVLVSLCVLLGSLAQVDLVWNMADCFNSLMVIPNILALFFLSSQMKELHDDYYHNFLKNKKVK
;
A
#
# COMPACT_ATOMS: atom_id res chain seq x y z
N MET A 1 -4.50 -13.77 -20.19
CA MET A 1 -5.85 -13.19 -20.38
C MET A 1 -6.18 -12.11 -19.37
N VAL A 2 -6.11 -12.37 -18.07
CA VAL A 2 -6.39 -11.35 -17.02
C VAL A 2 -5.51 -10.09 -17.16
N GLY A 3 -4.21 -10.24 -17.39
CA GLY A 3 -3.30 -9.09 -17.59
C GLY A 3 -3.68 -8.18 -18.76
N ILE A 4 -4.20 -8.75 -19.86
CA ILE A 4 -4.69 -7.96 -21.00
C ILE A 4 -5.90 -7.13 -20.58
N ILE A 5 -6.85 -7.74 -19.87
CA ILE A 5 -8.05 -7.04 -19.39
C ILE A 5 -7.67 -5.88 -18.48
N ILE A 6 -6.77 -6.12 -17.50
CA ILE A 6 -6.28 -5.10 -16.59
C ILE A 6 -5.57 -3.97 -17.35
N ALA A 7 -4.69 -4.31 -18.29
CA ALA A 7 -3.95 -3.30 -19.08
C ALA A 7 -4.88 -2.42 -19.93
N VAL A 8 -5.92 -3.00 -20.53
CA VAL A 8 -6.92 -2.26 -21.33
C VAL A 8 -7.74 -1.32 -20.44
N ILE A 9 -8.24 -1.83 -19.29
CA ILE A 9 -9.01 -1.01 -18.34
C ILE A 9 -8.13 0.12 -17.78
N ALA A 10 -6.87 -0.19 -17.43
CA ALA A 10 -5.92 0.80 -16.95
C ALA A 10 -5.65 1.90 -18.00
N LEU A 11 -5.41 1.51 -19.26
CA LEU A 11 -5.22 2.47 -20.36
C LEU A 11 -6.44 3.38 -20.51
N PHE A 12 -7.64 2.83 -20.45
CA PHE A 12 -8.88 3.61 -20.52
C PHE A 12 -8.98 4.65 -19.40
N VAL A 13 -8.56 4.29 -18.18
CA VAL A 13 -8.53 5.21 -17.03
C VAL A 13 -7.45 6.27 -17.23
N PHE A 14 -6.24 5.88 -17.66
CA PHE A 14 -5.10 6.78 -17.87
C PHE A 14 -5.36 7.86 -18.91
N VAL A 15 -5.94 7.49 -20.05
CA VAL A 15 -6.28 8.43 -21.13
C VAL A 15 -7.31 9.46 -20.68
N GLY A 16 -8.14 9.12 -19.68
CA GLY A 16 -9.11 10.04 -19.08
C GLY A 16 -8.50 11.15 -18.19
N GLY A 17 -7.20 11.05 -17.90
CA GLY A 17 -6.46 12.05 -17.13
C GLY A 17 -6.79 12.07 -15.64
N ILE A 18 -6.25 13.07 -14.94
CA ILE A 18 -6.27 13.18 -13.47
C ILE A 18 -7.68 13.11 -12.89
N SER A 19 -8.66 13.77 -13.52
CA SER A 19 -10.04 13.80 -13.01
C SER A 19 -10.69 12.42 -13.01
N ARG A 20 -10.42 11.59 -14.04
CA ARG A 20 -10.93 10.22 -14.09
C ARG A 20 -10.21 9.32 -13.08
N ILE A 21 -8.90 9.46 -12.97
CA ILE A 21 -8.08 8.75 -11.98
C ILE A 21 -8.63 9.03 -10.58
N ALA A 22 -8.78 10.30 -10.21
CA ALA A 22 -9.29 10.71 -8.90
C ALA A 22 -10.68 10.12 -8.62
N LYS A 23 -11.63 10.25 -9.58
CA LYS A 23 -12.99 9.72 -9.41
C LYS A 23 -13.04 8.21 -9.23
N VAL A 24 -12.24 7.47 -10.00
CA VAL A 24 -12.15 6.01 -9.90
C VAL A 24 -11.56 5.60 -8.55
N THR A 25 -10.48 6.24 -8.12
CA THR A 25 -9.82 5.94 -6.86
C THR A 25 -10.69 6.29 -5.66
N GLU A 26 -11.31 7.47 -5.65
CA GLU A 26 -12.21 7.94 -4.60
C GLU A 26 -13.39 6.98 -4.36
N THR A 27 -13.88 6.36 -5.42
CA THR A 27 -15.02 5.42 -5.33
C THR A 27 -14.55 4.01 -4.94
N ILE A 28 -13.50 3.49 -5.57
CA ILE A 28 -13.07 2.10 -5.41
C ILE A 28 -12.42 1.87 -4.04
N VAL A 29 -11.53 2.78 -3.60
CA VAL A 29 -10.70 2.55 -2.42
C VAL A 29 -11.50 2.38 -1.14
N PRO A 30 -12.48 3.23 -0.79
CA PRO A 30 -13.28 3.02 0.41
C PRO A 30 -14.11 1.73 0.36
N ILE A 31 -14.69 1.41 -0.80
CA ILE A 31 -15.51 0.20 -0.97
C ILE A 31 -14.66 -1.05 -0.76
N MET A 32 -13.49 -1.13 -1.40
CA MET A 32 -12.61 -2.30 -1.25
C MET A 32 -12.09 -2.43 0.18
N ALA A 33 -11.72 -1.32 0.82
CA ALA A 33 -11.23 -1.32 2.19
C ALA A 33 -12.31 -1.81 3.16
N CYS A 34 -13.53 -1.27 3.08
CA CYS A 34 -14.66 -1.73 3.91
C CYS A 34 -14.96 -3.22 3.68
N PHE A 35 -14.99 -3.66 2.42
CA PHE A 35 -15.24 -5.05 2.08
C PHE A 35 -14.19 -5.98 2.67
N TYR A 36 -12.90 -5.61 2.54
CA TYR A 36 -11.79 -6.37 3.10
C TYR A 36 -11.81 -6.38 4.64
N ILE A 37 -12.05 -5.24 5.28
CA ILE A 37 -12.12 -5.12 6.75
C ILE A 37 -13.24 -6.00 7.30
N ILE A 38 -14.43 -5.93 6.73
CA ILE A 38 -15.58 -6.73 7.16
C ILE A 38 -15.27 -8.22 7.03
N GLY A 39 -14.75 -8.65 5.86
CA GLY A 39 -14.38 -10.04 5.65
C GLY A 39 -13.31 -10.53 6.61
N SER A 40 -12.29 -9.71 6.87
CA SER A 40 -11.23 -10.02 7.84
C SER A 40 -11.76 -10.16 9.26
N LEU A 41 -12.63 -9.25 9.68
CA LEU A 41 -13.26 -9.32 11.01
C LEU A 41 -14.10 -10.59 11.17
N ILE A 42 -14.87 -10.98 10.16
CA ILE A 42 -15.64 -12.24 10.20
C ILE A 42 -14.71 -13.45 10.42
N VAL A 43 -13.57 -13.52 9.70
CA VAL A 43 -12.62 -14.62 9.86
C VAL A 43 -11.98 -14.60 11.25
N ILE A 44 -11.58 -13.44 11.75
CA ILE A 44 -10.98 -13.30 13.09
C ILE A 44 -11.97 -13.71 14.17
N PHE A 45 -13.22 -13.24 14.10
CA PHE A 45 -14.25 -13.58 15.09
C PHE A 45 -14.67 -15.06 15.00
N ALA A 46 -14.66 -15.68 13.82
CA ALA A 46 -14.88 -17.12 13.68
C ALA A 46 -13.79 -17.93 14.43
N ASN A 47 -12.58 -17.37 14.52
CA ASN A 47 -11.43 -17.98 15.21
C ASN A 47 -11.05 -17.20 16.49
N PHE A 48 -12.01 -16.66 17.22
CA PHE A 48 -11.75 -15.74 18.34
C PHE A 48 -10.86 -16.34 19.44
N LYS A 49 -10.89 -17.67 19.62
CA LYS A 49 -10.08 -18.38 20.60
C LYS A 49 -8.59 -18.31 20.30
N GLU A 50 -8.22 -18.13 19.05
CA GLU A 50 -6.84 -18.03 18.58
C GLU A 50 -6.28 -16.59 18.68
N ILE A 51 -7.11 -15.60 18.97
CA ILE A 51 -6.68 -14.19 19.04
C ILE A 51 -5.56 -13.98 20.08
N PRO A 52 -5.65 -14.48 21.34
CA PRO A 52 -4.58 -14.31 22.30
C PRO A 52 -3.26 -14.94 21.84
N TYR A 53 -3.34 -16.13 21.21
CA TYR A 53 -2.18 -16.79 20.63
C TYR A 53 -1.58 -15.99 19.47
N ALA A 54 -2.41 -15.40 18.62
CA ALA A 54 -1.95 -14.57 17.51
C ALA A 54 -1.15 -13.35 17.99
N PHE A 55 -1.66 -12.61 18.98
CA PHE A 55 -0.92 -11.49 19.57
C PHE A 55 0.38 -11.95 20.27
N TYR A 56 0.32 -13.03 21.03
CA TYR A 56 1.51 -13.62 21.63
C TYR A 56 2.55 -13.97 20.56
N SER A 57 2.14 -14.63 19.48
CA SER A 57 3.02 -15.03 18.36
C SER A 57 3.67 -13.85 17.66
N ILE A 58 2.92 -12.76 17.46
CA ILE A 58 3.46 -11.52 16.86
C ILE A 58 4.54 -10.92 17.76
N VAL A 59 4.24 -10.74 19.05
CA VAL A 59 5.18 -10.12 20.01
C VAL A 59 6.41 -11.01 20.23
N VAL A 60 6.20 -12.29 20.52
CA VAL A 60 7.31 -13.23 20.75
C VAL A 60 8.11 -13.45 19.48
N GLY A 61 7.45 -13.55 18.32
CA GLY A 61 8.10 -13.70 17.01
C GLY A 61 8.97 -12.50 16.64
N ALA A 62 8.62 -11.29 17.06
CA ALA A 62 9.43 -10.10 16.84
C ALA A 62 10.79 -10.17 17.56
N PHE A 63 10.82 -10.77 18.78
CA PHE A 63 12.03 -10.82 19.61
C PHE A 63 12.69 -12.21 19.63
N LYS A 64 11.97 -13.27 19.33
CA LYS A 64 12.43 -14.66 19.29
C LYS A 64 11.85 -15.39 18.08
N PRO A 65 12.25 -15.07 16.85
CA PRO A 65 11.66 -15.68 15.64
C PRO A 65 11.75 -17.20 15.59
N SER A 66 12.82 -17.77 16.11
CA SER A 66 13.03 -19.22 16.17
C SER A 66 12.10 -19.96 17.12
N ALA A 67 11.55 -19.27 18.14
CA ALA A 67 10.65 -19.89 19.12
C ALA A 67 9.22 -20.07 18.58
N VAL A 68 8.81 -19.28 17.60
CA VAL A 68 7.46 -19.32 17.02
C VAL A 68 7.38 -20.24 15.80
N SER A 69 8.49 -20.41 15.07
CA SER A 69 8.52 -21.15 13.81
C SER A 69 8.74 -22.68 13.97
N GLY A 70 8.68 -23.20 15.21
CA GLY A 70 8.69 -24.65 15.43
C GLY A 70 9.84 -25.41 14.77
N GLY A 71 11.04 -24.85 14.73
CA GLY A 71 12.22 -25.48 14.15
C GLY A 71 12.44 -25.27 12.65
N ALA A 72 11.69 -24.43 11.98
CA ALA A 72 12.00 -24.02 10.62
C ALA A 72 13.29 -23.19 10.62
N VAL A 73 14.35 -23.81 10.21
CA VAL A 73 15.72 -23.33 10.17
C VAL A 73 15.80 -22.03 9.34
N GLY A 74 16.32 -20.98 9.95
CA GLY A 74 16.95 -19.91 9.18
C GLY A 74 16.29 -18.55 9.12
N ALA A 75 15.12 -18.31 9.71
CA ALA A 75 14.64 -16.94 9.89
C ALA A 75 15.40 -16.26 11.04
N THR A 76 16.61 -15.77 10.73
CA THR A 76 17.37 -14.99 11.70
C THR A 76 16.58 -13.69 11.98
N VAL A 77 16.74 -13.14 13.19
CA VAL A 77 16.20 -11.80 13.54
C VAL A 77 16.54 -10.79 12.44
N LYS A 78 17.74 -10.88 11.86
CA LYS A 78 18.15 -10.04 10.72
C LYS A 78 17.22 -10.20 9.52
N LEU A 79 16.82 -11.41 9.14
CA LEU A 79 15.95 -11.64 7.97
C LEU A 79 14.55 -11.11 8.24
N ALA A 80 13.97 -11.40 9.42
CA ALA A 80 12.67 -10.90 9.81
C ALA A 80 12.64 -9.37 9.85
N LEU A 81 13.65 -8.75 10.45
CA LEU A 81 13.80 -7.29 10.51
C LEU A 81 13.94 -6.70 9.10
N THR A 82 14.84 -7.24 8.27
CA THR A 82 15.10 -6.74 6.92
C THR A 82 13.84 -6.85 6.05
N LYS A 83 13.17 -8.00 6.05
CA LYS A 83 11.95 -8.19 5.24
C LYS A 83 10.77 -7.41 5.80
N GLY A 84 10.58 -7.35 7.12
CA GLY A 84 9.52 -6.59 7.75
C GLY A 84 9.64 -5.09 7.51
N VAL A 85 10.83 -4.53 7.75
CA VAL A 85 11.10 -3.10 7.50
C VAL A 85 10.96 -2.77 6.01
N ALA A 86 11.54 -3.57 5.12
CA ALA A 86 11.45 -3.31 3.68
C ALA A 86 10.00 -3.31 3.20
N ARG A 87 9.17 -4.26 3.64
CA ARG A 87 7.76 -4.33 3.24
C ARG A 87 6.90 -3.24 3.88
N GLY A 88 7.18 -2.88 5.14
CA GLY A 88 6.52 -1.75 5.81
C GLY A 88 6.83 -0.41 5.16
N LEU A 89 8.09 -0.14 4.83
CA LEU A 89 8.50 1.05 4.09
C LEU A 89 7.85 1.11 2.70
N PHE A 90 7.77 -0.02 2.02
CA PHE A 90 7.12 -0.13 0.72
C PHE A 90 5.62 0.16 0.80
N SER A 91 4.88 -0.48 1.72
CA SER A 91 3.44 -0.31 1.87
C SER A 91 3.04 1.13 2.20
N ASN A 92 3.82 1.78 3.06
CA ASN A 92 3.57 3.17 3.48
C ASN A 92 4.21 4.21 2.54
N GLU A 93 4.91 3.78 1.49
CA GLU A 93 5.70 4.66 0.60
C GLU A 93 6.66 5.60 1.37
N ALA A 94 7.13 5.16 2.53
CA ALA A 94 7.86 5.97 3.48
C ALA A 94 9.24 6.37 2.95
N GLY A 95 9.45 7.66 2.78
CA GLY A 95 10.72 8.21 2.30
C GLY A 95 10.98 8.01 0.80
N MET A 96 10.05 7.47 0.04
CA MET A 96 10.22 7.21 -1.40
C MET A 96 9.95 8.43 -2.28
N GLY A 97 9.25 9.44 -1.77
CA GLY A 97 8.92 10.66 -2.53
C GLY A 97 7.79 10.49 -3.55
N SER A 98 7.11 9.37 -3.56
CA SER A 98 5.96 9.08 -4.43
C SER A 98 4.69 9.77 -3.96
N THR A 99 4.31 9.56 -2.71
CA THR A 99 3.11 10.10 -2.08
C THR A 99 2.94 11.63 -2.18
N PRO A 100 3.98 12.46 -2.07
CA PRO A 100 3.87 13.91 -2.24
C PRO A 100 3.22 14.36 -3.55
N HIS A 101 3.32 13.59 -4.63
CA HIS A 101 2.66 13.90 -5.91
C HIS A 101 1.14 13.93 -5.80
N ALA A 102 0.55 13.05 -4.99
CA ALA A 102 -0.89 13.05 -4.75
C ALA A 102 -1.30 14.14 -3.76
N HIS A 103 -0.52 14.32 -2.69
CA HIS A 103 -0.84 15.32 -1.68
C HIS A 103 -0.70 16.76 -2.19
N ALA A 104 0.21 17.02 -3.12
CA ALA A 104 0.43 18.34 -3.68
C ALA A 104 -0.75 18.87 -4.53
N VAL A 105 -1.64 18.00 -5.02
CA VAL A 105 -2.82 18.41 -5.78
C VAL A 105 -4.09 18.51 -4.95
N ALA A 106 -4.01 18.21 -3.65
CA ALA A 106 -5.16 18.28 -2.75
C ALA A 106 -5.62 19.72 -2.55
N LYS A 107 -6.94 19.90 -2.49
CA LYS A 107 -7.56 21.20 -2.23
C LYS A 107 -7.83 21.35 -0.75
N VAL A 108 -6.92 21.98 -0.04
CA VAL A 108 -6.98 22.22 1.41
C VAL A 108 -6.78 23.70 1.70
N GLU A 109 -7.27 24.17 2.84
CA GLU A 109 -7.07 25.57 3.26
C GLU A 109 -5.64 25.84 3.73
N HIS A 110 -5.01 24.80 4.33
CA HIS A 110 -3.62 24.89 4.79
C HIS A 110 -2.86 23.57 4.54
N PRO A 111 -1.58 23.59 4.08
CA PRO A 111 -0.82 22.38 3.74
C PRO A 111 -0.73 21.37 4.87
N VAL A 112 -0.67 21.81 6.13
CA VAL A 112 -0.58 20.94 7.33
C VAL A 112 -1.83 20.05 7.46
N GLU A 113 -3.02 20.50 7.03
CA GLU A 113 -4.22 19.67 7.04
C GLU A 113 -4.04 18.43 6.16
N GLN A 114 -3.44 18.59 4.98
CA GLN A 114 -3.12 17.46 4.12
C GLN A 114 -2.05 16.54 4.72
N GLY A 115 -1.10 17.09 5.46
CA GLY A 115 -0.14 16.30 6.24
C GLY A 115 -0.82 15.38 7.25
N PHE A 116 -1.82 15.88 7.99
CA PHE A 116 -2.61 15.04 8.91
C PHE A 116 -3.41 13.97 8.19
N VAL A 117 -3.99 14.28 7.03
CA VAL A 117 -4.69 13.27 6.21
C VAL A 117 -3.73 12.15 5.78
N ALA A 118 -2.51 12.51 5.38
CA ALA A 118 -1.47 11.53 5.03
C ALA A 118 -1.10 10.63 6.23
N MET A 119 -0.94 11.21 7.43
CA MET A 119 -0.68 10.44 8.66
C MET A 119 -1.80 9.46 8.99
N ILE A 120 -3.07 9.88 8.85
CA ILE A 120 -4.23 9.00 9.04
C ILE A 120 -4.21 7.86 8.02
N GLY A 121 -3.88 8.14 6.76
CA GLY A 121 -3.76 7.11 5.71
C GLY A 121 -2.73 6.04 6.08
N VAL A 122 -1.53 6.43 6.50
CA VAL A 122 -0.47 5.52 6.97
C VAL A 122 -0.92 4.73 8.21
N PHE A 123 -1.62 5.38 9.14
CA PHE A 123 -2.17 4.70 10.31
C PHE A 123 -3.18 3.61 9.92
N ILE A 124 -4.12 3.91 9.03
CA ILE A 124 -5.12 2.94 8.57
C ILE A 124 -4.43 1.78 7.84
N ASP A 125 -3.50 2.05 6.94
CA ASP A 125 -2.76 0.98 6.24
C ASP A 125 -2.07 0.06 7.24
N THR A 126 -1.26 0.61 8.13
CA THR A 126 -0.38 -0.17 9.01
C THR A 126 -1.13 -0.80 10.19
N PHE A 127 -1.93 0.00 10.91
CA PHE A 127 -2.56 -0.47 12.15
C PHE A 127 -3.91 -1.16 11.94
N VAL A 128 -4.57 -0.93 10.80
CA VAL A 128 -5.83 -1.61 10.50
C VAL A 128 -5.61 -2.70 9.47
N ILE A 129 -5.26 -2.38 8.23
CA ILE A 129 -5.25 -3.34 7.13
C ILE A 129 -4.17 -4.42 7.31
N LEU A 130 -2.93 -4.03 7.60
CA LEU A 130 -1.83 -5.00 7.77
C LEU A 130 -2.04 -5.88 9.00
N ASN A 131 -2.50 -5.31 10.13
CA ASN A 131 -2.78 -6.11 11.32
C ASN A 131 -3.96 -7.06 11.12
N LEU A 132 -5.02 -6.65 10.45
CA LEU A 132 -6.13 -7.55 10.10
C LEU A 132 -5.64 -8.72 9.25
N THR A 133 -4.80 -8.45 8.24
CA THR A 133 -4.23 -9.49 7.40
C THR A 133 -3.37 -10.47 8.22
N ALA A 134 -2.49 -9.95 9.08
CA ALA A 134 -1.66 -10.77 9.95
C ALA A 134 -2.50 -11.62 10.91
N LEU A 135 -3.50 -11.03 11.55
CA LEU A 135 -4.40 -11.74 12.46
C LEU A 135 -5.18 -12.84 11.73
N VAL A 136 -5.72 -12.57 10.54
CA VAL A 136 -6.39 -13.60 9.73
C VAL A 136 -5.46 -14.78 9.47
N ILE A 137 -4.23 -14.54 9.02
CA ILE A 137 -3.26 -15.60 8.68
C ILE A 137 -2.90 -16.42 9.93
N ILE A 138 -2.67 -15.77 11.08
CA ILE A 138 -2.22 -16.45 12.30
C ILE A 138 -3.38 -17.18 12.98
N THR A 139 -4.55 -16.54 13.12
CA THR A 139 -5.72 -17.17 13.78
C THR A 139 -6.27 -18.37 13.00
N THR A 140 -6.08 -18.40 11.68
CA THR A 140 -6.45 -19.56 10.84
C THR A 140 -5.36 -20.61 10.76
N GLN A 141 -4.22 -20.43 11.47
CA GLN A 141 -3.07 -21.33 11.46
C GLN A 141 -2.57 -21.65 10.04
N SER A 142 -2.58 -20.65 9.15
CA SER A 142 -2.24 -20.84 7.73
C SER A 142 -0.74 -20.90 7.46
N ILE A 143 0.12 -20.42 8.39
CA ILE A 143 1.58 -20.34 8.23
C ILE A 143 2.23 -21.73 7.94
N PRO A 144 1.86 -22.84 8.64
CA PRO A 144 2.47 -24.15 8.41
C PRO A 144 2.25 -24.72 7.01
N THR A 145 1.33 -24.16 6.21
CA THR A 145 1.08 -24.64 4.85
C THR A 145 2.24 -24.42 3.88
N GLY A 146 3.18 -23.53 4.23
CA GLY A 146 4.28 -23.12 3.34
C GLY A 146 3.86 -22.25 2.17
N LEU A 147 2.58 -21.90 2.06
CA LEU A 147 2.07 -20.98 1.04
C LEU A 147 2.55 -19.54 1.30
N THR A 148 2.67 -18.75 0.27
CA THR A 148 3.11 -17.35 0.35
C THR A 148 2.18 -16.42 -0.45
N GLY A 149 2.24 -15.12 -0.15
CA GLY A 149 1.51 -14.08 -0.88
C GLY A 149 0.00 -14.31 -0.93
N THR A 150 -0.58 -14.12 -2.10
CA THR A 150 -2.04 -14.24 -2.32
C THR A 150 -2.57 -15.65 -2.02
N ALA A 151 -1.79 -16.70 -2.33
CA ALA A 151 -2.21 -18.08 -2.07
C ALA A 151 -2.39 -18.35 -0.57
N LEU A 152 -1.52 -17.79 0.28
CA LEU A 152 -1.65 -17.86 1.74
C LEU A 152 -2.92 -17.17 2.23
N SER A 153 -3.20 -15.98 1.72
CA SER A 153 -4.42 -15.25 2.06
C SER A 153 -5.68 -15.99 1.59
N GLN A 154 -5.66 -16.55 0.38
CA GLN A 154 -6.78 -17.37 -0.13
C GLN A 154 -7.04 -18.58 0.76
N TYR A 155 -5.99 -19.27 1.19
CA TYR A 155 -6.13 -20.39 2.12
C TYR A 155 -6.74 -19.96 3.44
N ALA A 156 -6.21 -18.88 4.04
CA ALA A 156 -6.68 -18.35 5.31
C ALA A 156 -8.17 -17.96 5.27
N PHE A 157 -8.61 -17.23 4.27
CA PHE A 157 -10.03 -16.86 4.12
C PHE A 157 -10.92 -18.08 3.76
N SER A 158 -10.40 -19.02 2.97
CA SER A 158 -11.15 -20.21 2.61
C SER A 158 -11.39 -21.16 3.78
N SER A 159 -10.58 -21.10 4.84
CA SER A 159 -10.81 -21.89 6.06
C SER A 159 -12.15 -21.57 6.75
N VAL A 160 -12.65 -20.34 6.59
CA VAL A 160 -13.93 -19.88 7.15
C VAL A 160 -15.01 -19.79 6.07
N PHE A 161 -14.70 -19.20 4.93
CA PHE A 161 -15.67 -18.97 3.85
C PHE A 161 -15.81 -20.14 2.87
N GLY A 162 -15.03 -21.22 3.03
CA GLY A 162 -15.00 -22.33 2.08
C GLY A 162 -14.60 -21.84 0.67
N LYS A 163 -15.26 -22.35 -0.36
CA LYS A 163 -14.97 -21.99 -1.75
C LYS A 163 -15.15 -20.49 -2.06
N PHE A 164 -16.00 -19.80 -1.31
CA PHE A 164 -16.21 -18.35 -1.48
C PHE A 164 -14.98 -17.55 -1.06
N GLY A 165 -14.15 -18.02 -0.12
CA GLY A 165 -12.94 -17.35 0.31
C GLY A 165 -11.96 -17.06 -0.83
N ASN A 166 -11.81 -17.99 -1.78
CA ASN A 166 -10.97 -17.78 -2.96
C ASN A 166 -11.49 -16.63 -3.84
N VAL A 167 -12.82 -16.60 -4.07
CA VAL A 167 -13.46 -15.56 -4.87
C VAL A 167 -13.39 -14.21 -4.16
N PHE A 168 -13.62 -14.19 -2.85
CA PHE A 168 -13.52 -13.01 -2.01
C PHE A 168 -12.14 -12.35 -2.13
N ILE A 169 -11.08 -13.14 -1.91
CA ILE A 169 -9.70 -12.62 -2.02
C ILE A 169 -9.36 -12.23 -3.45
N ALA A 170 -9.80 -12.97 -4.47
CA ALA A 170 -9.56 -12.59 -5.86
C ALA A 170 -10.17 -11.22 -6.18
N ILE A 171 -11.38 -10.92 -5.71
CA ILE A 171 -12.03 -9.62 -5.87
C ILE A 171 -11.25 -8.53 -5.11
N CYS A 172 -10.90 -8.78 -3.84
CA CYS A 172 -10.12 -7.82 -3.04
C CYS A 172 -8.78 -7.51 -3.72
N MET A 173 -8.03 -8.53 -4.13
CA MET A 173 -6.72 -8.37 -4.78
C MET A 173 -6.82 -7.66 -6.13
N PHE A 174 -7.89 -7.90 -6.89
CA PHE A 174 -8.13 -7.15 -8.13
C PHE A 174 -8.24 -5.65 -7.85
N PHE A 175 -9.05 -5.24 -6.87
CA PHE A 175 -9.23 -3.83 -6.55
C PHE A 175 -7.98 -3.21 -5.92
N PHE A 176 -7.30 -3.91 -5.00
CA PHE A 176 -6.04 -3.44 -4.41
C PHE A 176 -4.95 -3.26 -5.47
N ALA A 177 -4.74 -4.26 -6.34
CA ALA A 177 -3.75 -4.16 -7.41
C ALA A 177 -4.11 -3.07 -8.42
N PHE A 178 -5.37 -2.97 -8.81
CA PHE A 178 -5.81 -1.98 -9.79
C PHE A 178 -5.69 -0.54 -9.27
N SER A 179 -6.07 -0.28 -8.00
CA SER A 179 -5.90 1.04 -7.39
C SER A 179 -4.42 1.42 -7.26
N THR A 180 -3.55 0.46 -6.93
CA THR A 180 -2.10 0.67 -6.88
C THR A 180 -1.53 1.02 -8.27
N ILE A 181 -1.91 0.29 -9.31
CA ILE A 181 -1.50 0.60 -10.70
C ILE A 181 -1.89 2.03 -11.08
N ILE A 182 -3.12 2.45 -10.74
CA ILE A 182 -3.60 3.80 -11.04
C ILE A 182 -2.82 4.85 -10.24
N GLY A 183 -2.58 4.63 -8.96
CA GLY A 183 -1.83 5.53 -8.10
C GLY A 183 -0.39 5.73 -8.59
N TRP A 184 0.31 4.65 -8.87
CA TRP A 184 1.69 4.70 -9.37
C TRP A 184 1.79 5.32 -10.77
N TYR A 185 0.82 5.05 -11.64
CA TYR A 185 0.73 5.76 -12.92
C TYR A 185 0.63 7.27 -12.72
N PHE A 186 -0.21 7.72 -11.77
CA PHE A 186 -0.37 9.15 -11.47
C PHE A 186 0.94 9.81 -11.03
N PHE A 187 1.71 9.16 -10.13
CA PHE A 187 3.01 9.66 -9.69
C PHE A 187 3.99 9.77 -10.87
N GLY A 188 4.09 8.74 -11.70
CA GLY A 188 4.94 8.78 -12.88
C GLY A 188 4.48 9.80 -13.92
N GLN A 189 3.16 9.94 -14.13
CA GLN A 189 2.60 10.95 -15.03
C GLN A 189 2.95 12.38 -14.60
N ALA A 190 2.95 12.67 -13.29
CA ALA A 190 3.33 13.98 -12.79
C ALA A 190 4.79 14.30 -13.15
N ASN A 191 5.69 13.35 -12.95
CA ASN A 191 7.11 13.49 -13.30
C ASN A 191 7.34 13.60 -14.81
N VAL A 192 6.71 12.75 -15.61
CA VAL A 192 6.82 12.79 -17.08
C VAL A 192 6.30 14.11 -17.64
N LYS A 193 5.18 14.60 -17.10
CA LYS A 193 4.63 15.89 -17.48
C LYS A 193 5.57 17.05 -17.13
N TYR A 194 6.23 16.98 -15.98
CA TYR A 194 7.19 17.99 -15.54
C TYR A 194 8.44 18.01 -16.43
N LEU A 195 9.01 16.85 -16.73
CA LEU A 195 10.28 16.73 -17.49
C LEU A 195 10.10 16.90 -18.99
N PHE A 196 9.03 16.37 -19.58
CA PHE A 196 8.84 16.23 -21.03
C PHE A 196 7.61 16.96 -21.56
N GLY A 197 6.84 17.62 -20.68
CA GLY A 197 5.65 18.36 -21.04
C GLY A 197 4.39 17.49 -21.25
N LYS A 198 3.28 18.17 -21.55
CA LYS A 198 1.95 17.54 -21.66
C LYS A 198 1.84 16.49 -22.78
N ASN A 199 2.59 16.66 -23.87
CA ASN A 199 2.53 15.77 -25.04
C ASN A 199 3.11 14.38 -24.75
N ALA A 200 4.01 14.24 -23.76
CA ALA A 200 4.60 12.98 -23.36
C ALA A 200 3.66 12.09 -22.50
N VAL A 201 2.57 12.65 -21.98
CA VAL A 201 1.65 11.93 -21.09
C VAL A 201 0.93 10.77 -21.80
N LYS A 202 0.49 10.98 -23.04
CA LYS A 202 -0.21 9.92 -23.81
C LYS A 202 0.71 8.75 -24.16
N PRO A 203 1.92 8.97 -24.74
CA PRO A 203 2.90 7.90 -24.93
C PRO A 203 3.25 7.17 -23.64
N TYR A 204 3.40 7.89 -22.53
CA TYR A 204 3.65 7.31 -21.21
C TYR A 204 2.51 6.39 -20.75
N ALA A 205 1.24 6.78 -20.97
CA ALA A 205 0.09 5.94 -20.65
C ALA A 205 0.12 4.60 -21.39
N VAL A 206 0.45 4.62 -22.68
CA VAL A 206 0.61 3.41 -23.49
C VAL A 206 1.77 2.56 -22.98
N LEU A 207 2.92 3.18 -22.71
CA LEU A 207 4.10 2.49 -22.18
C LEU A 207 3.78 1.77 -20.85
N VAL A 208 3.15 2.47 -19.90
CA VAL A 208 2.78 1.87 -18.61
C VAL A 208 1.79 0.72 -18.80
N SER A 209 0.80 0.86 -19.68
CA SER A 209 -0.15 -0.22 -19.95
C SER A 209 0.53 -1.46 -20.56
N LEU A 210 1.54 -1.27 -21.41
CA LEU A 210 2.39 -2.37 -21.91
C LEU A 210 3.21 -2.99 -20.77
N CYS A 211 3.77 -2.17 -19.88
CA CYS A 211 4.49 -2.67 -18.69
C CYS A 211 3.58 -3.48 -17.76
N VAL A 212 2.31 -3.09 -17.57
CA VAL A 212 1.33 -3.85 -16.81
C VAL A 212 1.11 -5.24 -17.45
N LEU A 213 0.99 -5.29 -18.78
CA LEU A 213 0.86 -6.55 -19.50
C LEU A 213 2.11 -7.42 -19.34
N LEU A 214 3.30 -6.87 -19.57
CA LEU A 214 4.57 -7.60 -19.43
C LEU A 214 4.81 -8.06 -18.00
N GLY A 215 4.51 -7.22 -17.00
CA GLY A 215 4.60 -7.56 -15.59
C GLY A 215 3.68 -8.72 -15.20
N SER A 216 2.52 -8.85 -15.84
CA SER A 216 1.62 -9.99 -15.60
C SER A 216 2.16 -11.34 -16.09
N LEU A 217 3.19 -11.32 -16.91
CA LEU A 217 3.89 -12.51 -17.45
C LEU A 217 5.22 -12.78 -16.75
N ALA A 218 5.72 -11.82 -15.99
CA ALA A 218 7.02 -11.91 -15.34
C ALA A 218 6.97 -12.80 -14.09
N GLN A 219 8.13 -13.32 -13.70
CA GLN A 219 8.27 -14.07 -12.44
C GLN A 219 8.16 -13.11 -11.25
N VAL A 220 7.45 -13.54 -10.21
CA VAL A 220 7.17 -12.71 -9.02
C VAL A 220 8.44 -12.21 -8.35
N ASP A 221 9.46 -13.07 -8.20
CA ASP A 221 10.73 -12.71 -7.58
C ASP A 221 11.49 -11.64 -8.38
N LEU A 222 11.46 -11.72 -9.72
CA LEU A 222 12.04 -10.68 -10.58
C LEU A 222 11.36 -9.33 -10.36
N VAL A 223 10.04 -9.32 -10.32
CA VAL A 223 9.25 -8.08 -10.12
C VAL A 223 9.57 -7.46 -8.76
N TRP A 224 9.65 -8.27 -7.69
CA TRP A 224 10.01 -7.78 -6.35
C TRP A 224 11.44 -7.23 -6.29
N ASN A 225 12.39 -7.92 -6.90
CA ASN A 225 13.80 -7.44 -6.92
C ASN A 225 13.93 -6.12 -7.69
N MET A 226 13.23 -5.98 -8.81
CA MET A 226 13.18 -4.72 -9.56
C MET A 226 12.54 -3.60 -8.74
N ALA A 227 11.40 -3.88 -8.10
CA ALA A 227 10.71 -2.92 -7.25
C ALA A 227 11.60 -2.45 -6.09
N ASP A 228 12.27 -3.37 -5.39
CA ASP A 228 13.18 -3.04 -4.28
C ASP A 228 14.36 -2.18 -4.76
N CYS A 229 14.91 -2.46 -5.94
CA CYS A 229 15.99 -1.68 -6.54
C CYS A 229 15.55 -0.25 -6.88
N PHE A 230 14.47 -0.08 -7.63
CA PHE A 230 14.00 1.24 -8.04
C PHE A 230 13.49 2.07 -6.87
N ASN A 231 12.80 1.46 -5.89
CA ASN A 231 12.38 2.14 -4.68
C ASN A 231 13.58 2.66 -3.88
N SER A 232 14.65 1.87 -3.75
CA SER A 232 15.87 2.29 -3.09
C SER A 232 16.52 3.50 -3.78
N LEU A 233 16.50 3.53 -5.11
CA LEU A 233 17.00 4.67 -5.88
C LEU A 233 16.14 5.93 -5.68
N MET A 234 14.81 5.78 -5.54
CA MET A 234 13.89 6.90 -5.29
C MET A 234 14.09 7.53 -3.90
N VAL A 235 14.48 6.73 -2.91
CA VAL A 235 14.70 7.20 -1.53
C VAL A 235 15.83 8.23 -1.46
N ILE A 236 16.91 8.06 -2.23
CA ILE A 236 18.11 8.91 -2.15
C ILE A 236 17.78 10.40 -2.41
N PRO A 237 17.22 10.79 -3.57
CA PRO A 237 16.91 12.20 -3.82
C PRO A 237 15.83 12.74 -2.89
N ASN A 238 14.87 11.90 -2.46
CA ASN A 238 13.82 12.36 -1.57
C ASN A 238 14.33 12.66 -0.15
N ILE A 239 15.21 11.84 0.41
CA ILE A 239 15.80 12.13 1.72
C ILE A 239 16.58 13.44 1.68
N LEU A 240 17.35 13.69 0.62
CA LEU A 240 18.04 14.96 0.45
C LEU A 240 17.06 16.13 0.41
N ALA A 241 15.97 16.02 -0.36
CA ALA A 241 14.94 17.04 -0.40
C ALA A 241 14.31 17.29 0.97
N LEU A 242 13.99 16.26 1.76
CA LEU A 242 13.44 16.37 3.09
C LEU A 242 14.38 17.09 4.05
N PHE A 243 15.70 16.85 3.98
CA PHE A 243 16.69 17.59 4.76
C PHE A 243 16.66 19.09 4.46
N PHE A 244 16.66 19.46 3.18
CA PHE A 244 16.64 20.87 2.78
C PHE A 244 15.30 21.57 3.07
N LEU A 245 14.20 20.83 3.08
CA LEU A 245 12.86 21.38 3.34
C LEU A 245 12.46 21.33 4.82
N SER A 246 13.30 20.81 5.71
CA SER A 246 12.96 20.63 7.12
C SER A 246 12.64 21.94 7.86
N SER A 247 13.33 23.03 7.53
CA SER A 247 13.05 24.37 8.10
C SER A 247 11.69 24.90 7.65
N GLN A 248 11.36 24.74 6.36
CA GLN A 248 10.07 25.17 5.82
C GLN A 248 8.90 24.38 6.43
N MET A 249 9.10 23.09 6.70
CA MET A 249 8.10 22.28 7.38
C MET A 249 7.80 22.81 8.79
N LYS A 250 8.83 23.21 9.54
CA LYS A 250 8.68 23.84 10.86
C LYS A 250 7.93 25.16 10.78
N GLU A 251 8.29 26.02 9.83
CA GLU A 251 7.62 27.31 9.61
C GLU A 251 6.12 27.11 9.30
N LEU A 252 5.78 26.19 8.41
CA LEU A 252 4.39 25.86 8.08
C LEU A 252 3.62 25.30 9.28
N HIS A 253 4.26 24.48 10.10
CA HIS A 253 3.65 23.95 11.32
C HIS A 253 3.37 25.08 12.32
N ASP A 254 4.31 25.97 12.55
CA ASP A 254 4.17 27.09 13.46
C ASP A 254 3.09 28.08 12.96
N ASP A 255 3.05 28.35 11.65
CA ASP A 255 2.01 29.18 11.02
C ASP A 255 0.61 28.56 11.20
N TYR A 256 0.47 27.23 11.02
CA TYR A 256 -0.78 26.54 11.23
C TYR A 256 -1.34 26.72 12.64
N TYR A 257 -0.52 26.52 13.67
CA TYR A 257 -0.96 26.59 15.07
C TYR A 257 -1.10 28.03 15.58
N HIS A 258 -0.21 28.94 15.18
CA HIS A 258 -0.19 30.29 15.72
C HIS A 258 -1.07 31.29 14.96
N ASN A 259 -1.24 31.11 13.67
CA ASN A 259 -1.99 32.04 12.82
C ASN A 259 -3.27 31.42 12.28
N PHE A 260 -3.20 30.30 11.54
CA PHE A 260 -4.34 29.74 10.85
C PHE A 260 -5.45 29.30 11.81
N LEU A 261 -5.16 28.48 12.82
CA LEU A 261 -6.17 28.00 13.78
C LEU A 261 -6.74 29.14 14.66
N LYS A 262 -5.95 30.15 15.01
CA LYS A 262 -6.44 31.31 15.77
C LYS A 262 -7.47 32.10 14.96
N ASN A 263 -7.14 32.38 13.70
CA ASN A 263 -8.02 33.11 12.79
C ASN A 263 -9.33 32.33 12.46
N LYS A 264 -9.25 30.98 12.44
CA LYS A 264 -10.41 30.12 12.20
C LYS A 264 -11.38 30.06 13.40
N LYS A 265 -10.87 30.26 14.64
CA LYS A 265 -11.69 30.32 15.86
C LYS A 265 -12.41 31.67 16.06
N VAL A 266 -12.01 32.71 15.34
CA VAL A 266 -12.59 34.06 15.45
C VAL A 266 -13.71 34.30 14.42
N LYS A 267 -13.85 33.41 13.44
CA LYS A 267 -14.98 33.37 12.50
C LYS A 267 -16.03 32.38 12.95
#